data_12629f79679d1e0477b3ffacc8aa8a1e
#
_entry.id   12629f79679d1e0477b3ffacc8aa8a1e
#
_cell.length_a   1.000
_cell.length_b   1.000
_cell.length_c   1.000
_cell.angle_alpha   90.00
_cell.angle_beta   90.00
_cell.angle_gamma   90.00
#
_symmetry.space_group_name_H-M   'P 1'
#
loop_
_entity.id
_entity.type
_entity.pdbx_description
1 polymer ?
#
loop_
_entity_poly.entity_id
_entity_poly.type
_entity_poly.pdbx_seq_one_letter_code
_entity_poly.pdbx_strand_id
1 'polypeptide(L)'
;MITTDDALATLCEAVREFPAIALDTEFVRTRTYYPQLGLIQLFDGKHVALIDPQGITDWSPLRDILRDTAITKFLHAGSEDLEVFLNTFGELPQPLIDTQILAAFCGRPLSWGFAAMVEEFTGVALDKSESRTDWLARPLTERQCEYAAADVWYLLPITTKLMVETEASGWLPAALDECRLMQQRRQEVLAPEDAWRDITNAWQLRTRQLACLQLLADWRLRKARERDLAVNFVVREEHLWSV
;
A
#
# COMPACT_ATOMS: atom_id res chain seq x y z
N MET A 1 -5.78 18.85 7.18
CA MET A 1 -5.76 18.61 5.74
C MET A 1 -4.65 19.43 5.10
N ILE A 2 -3.79 18.81 4.30
CA ILE A 2 -2.70 19.44 3.56
C ILE A 2 -3.13 19.52 2.09
N THR A 3 -3.29 20.73 1.56
CA THR A 3 -3.86 20.95 0.22
C THR A 3 -3.00 21.86 -0.66
N THR A 4 -1.83 22.28 -0.18
CA THR A 4 -0.91 23.16 -0.91
C THR A 4 0.53 22.70 -0.78
N ASP A 5 1.37 23.06 -1.74
CA ASP A 5 2.80 22.75 -1.73
C ASP A 5 3.50 23.35 -0.51
N ASP A 6 3.17 24.58 -0.13
CA ASP A 6 3.74 25.27 1.05
C ASP A 6 3.38 24.55 2.35
N ALA A 7 2.13 24.11 2.51
CA ALA A 7 1.70 23.36 3.67
C ALA A 7 2.39 21.99 3.75
N LEU A 8 2.59 21.32 2.61
CA LEU A 8 3.34 20.07 2.55
C LEU A 8 4.81 20.26 2.94
N ALA A 9 5.47 21.28 2.42
CA ALA A 9 6.84 21.60 2.76
C ALA A 9 7.00 21.87 4.27
N THR A 10 6.10 22.64 4.85
CA THR A 10 6.08 22.94 6.30
C THR A 10 5.89 21.68 7.14
N LEU A 11 4.97 20.79 6.74
CA LEU A 11 4.78 19.48 7.39
C LEU A 11 6.04 18.65 7.34
N CYS A 12 6.65 18.50 6.17
CA CYS A 12 7.85 17.70 5.98
C CYS A 12 9.05 18.21 6.76
N GLU A 13 9.18 19.52 6.91
CA GLU A 13 10.20 20.12 7.78
C GLU A 13 10.00 19.70 9.24
N ALA A 14 8.76 19.76 9.75
CA ALA A 14 8.45 19.34 11.12
C ALA A 14 8.66 17.85 11.33
N VAL A 15 8.34 17.01 10.34
CA VAL A 15 8.49 15.53 10.39
C VAL A 15 9.95 15.10 10.58
N ARG A 16 10.92 15.87 10.07
CA ARG A 16 12.36 15.56 10.19
C ARG A 16 12.86 15.49 11.64
N GLU A 17 12.14 16.09 12.58
CA GLU A 17 12.47 16.04 14.01
C GLU A 17 12.13 14.69 14.66
N PHE A 18 11.44 13.79 13.96
CA PHE A 18 10.95 12.52 14.51
C PHE A 18 11.63 11.32 13.86
N PRO A 19 11.96 10.26 14.67
CA PRO A 19 12.67 9.09 14.16
C PRO A 19 11.79 8.10 13.43
N ALA A 20 10.47 8.25 13.50
CA ALA A 20 9.52 7.34 12.90
C ALA A 20 8.20 8.02 12.54
N ILE A 21 7.56 7.54 11.50
CA ILE A 21 6.22 7.95 11.07
C ILE A 21 5.36 6.73 10.75
N ALA A 22 4.05 6.86 10.97
CA ALA A 22 3.06 5.98 10.38
C ALA A 22 2.61 6.57 9.05
N LEU A 23 2.46 5.72 8.04
CA LEU A 23 1.94 6.05 6.72
C LEU A 23 0.78 5.13 6.37
N ASP A 24 -0.15 5.65 5.61
CA ASP A 24 -1.21 4.90 4.95
C ASP A 24 -1.64 5.62 3.68
N THR A 25 -2.36 4.95 2.79
CA THR A 25 -2.93 5.57 1.59
C THR A 25 -4.37 5.14 1.38
N GLU A 26 -5.18 6.05 0.86
CA GLU A 26 -6.47 5.74 0.30
C GLU A 26 -6.41 5.90 -1.21
N PHE A 27 -6.91 4.91 -1.93
CA PHE A 27 -6.84 4.88 -3.39
C PHE A 27 -8.06 4.19 -4.00
N VAL A 28 -8.28 4.44 -5.28
CA VAL A 28 -9.35 3.78 -6.05
C VAL A 28 -8.74 2.94 -7.16
N ARG A 29 -9.15 1.67 -7.23
CA ARG A 29 -8.74 0.73 -8.26
C ARG A 29 -9.92 -0.14 -8.68
N THR A 30 -10.82 0.41 -9.47
CA THR A 30 -12.03 -0.30 -9.92
C THR A 30 -11.99 -0.66 -11.40
N ARG A 31 -11.53 0.25 -12.25
CA ARG A 31 -11.48 0.10 -13.71
C ARG A 31 -10.09 0.26 -14.29
N THR A 32 -9.17 0.87 -13.53
CA THR A 32 -7.80 1.17 -13.96
C THR A 32 -6.85 0.02 -13.67
N TYR A 33 -5.79 -0.09 -14.45
CA TYR A 33 -4.69 -0.99 -14.17
C TYR A 33 -3.88 -0.49 -12.98
N TYR A 34 -3.58 0.82 -12.96
CA TYR A 34 -2.84 1.45 -11.87
C TYR A 34 -3.78 1.99 -10.78
N PRO A 35 -3.40 1.89 -9.51
CA PRO A 35 -4.15 2.51 -8.43
C PRO A 35 -4.13 4.03 -8.56
N GLN A 36 -5.28 4.67 -8.33
CA GLN A 36 -5.42 6.13 -8.33
C GLN A 36 -5.38 6.65 -6.91
N LEU A 37 -4.32 7.37 -6.56
CA LEU A 37 -4.14 7.94 -5.23
C LEU A 37 -5.25 8.94 -4.89
N GLY A 38 -5.93 8.72 -3.77
CA GLY A 38 -6.96 9.60 -3.23
C GLY A 38 -6.51 10.42 -2.03
N LEU A 39 -5.69 9.83 -1.14
CA LEU A 39 -5.21 10.48 0.07
C LEU A 39 -3.93 9.80 0.56
N ILE A 40 -3.02 10.56 1.17
CA ILE A 40 -1.91 10.03 1.94
C ILE A 40 -2.08 10.45 3.39
N GLN A 41 -2.05 9.49 4.30
CA GLN A 41 -2.08 9.75 5.74
C GLN A 41 -0.67 9.65 6.32
N LEU A 42 -0.34 10.57 7.22
CA LEU A 42 0.95 10.60 7.93
C LEU A 42 0.74 11.00 9.38
N PHE A 43 1.43 10.30 10.29
CA PHE A 43 1.51 10.66 11.71
C PHE A 43 2.93 10.48 12.23
N ASP A 44 3.49 11.52 12.83
CA ASP A 44 4.85 11.54 13.37
C ASP A 44 4.90 11.43 14.92
N GLY A 45 3.74 11.21 15.54
CA GLY A 45 3.58 11.17 17.00
C GLY A 45 3.09 12.50 17.59
N LYS A 46 3.06 13.56 16.79
CA LYS A 46 2.56 14.88 17.18
C LYS A 46 1.57 15.45 16.17
N HIS A 47 1.87 15.33 14.89
CA HIS A 47 1.08 15.91 13.81
C HIS A 47 0.41 14.81 12.99
N VAL A 48 -0.92 14.76 13.00
CA VAL A 48 -1.70 13.94 12.06
C VAL A 48 -1.95 14.77 10.82
N ALA A 49 -1.52 14.26 9.68
CA ALA A 49 -1.70 14.94 8.41
C ALA A 49 -2.44 14.05 7.41
N LEU A 50 -3.44 14.65 6.77
CA LEU A 50 -4.13 14.09 5.61
C LEU A 50 -3.71 14.92 4.41
N ILE A 51 -2.95 14.34 3.48
CA ILE A 51 -2.35 15.02 2.33
C ILE A 51 -3.24 14.74 1.12
N ASP A 52 -3.88 15.78 0.62
CA ASP A 52 -4.75 15.71 -0.56
C ASP A 52 -3.92 15.87 -1.84
N PRO A 53 -3.76 14.80 -2.65
CA PRO A 53 -2.93 14.84 -3.85
C PRO A 53 -3.45 15.81 -4.91
N GLN A 54 -4.75 16.17 -4.88
CA GLN A 54 -5.31 17.09 -5.87
C GLN A 54 -4.79 18.52 -5.73
N GLY A 55 -4.28 18.89 -4.56
CA GLY A 55 -3.74 20.22 -4.29
C GLY A 55 -2.20 20.31 -4.37
N ILE A 56 -1.51 19.18 -4.58
CA ILE A 56 -0.06 19.11 -4.54
C ILE A 56 0.52 18.98 -5.95
N THR A 57 1.48 19.85 -6.27
CA THR A 57 2.24 19.84 -7.53
C THR A 57 3.72 19.52 -7.31
N ASP A 58 4.27 19.90 -6.16
CA ASP A 58 5.65 19.58 -5.78
C ASP A 58 5.70 18.55 -4.65
N TRP A 59 6.03 17.31 -5.03
CA TRP A 59 6.16 16.18 -4.10
C TRP A 59 7.58 16.03 -3.52
N SER A 60 8.53 16.87 -3.92
CA SER A 60 9.93 16.72 -3.50
C SER A 60 10.12 16.70 -1.98
N PRO A 61 9.43 17.52 -1.16
CA PRO A 61 9.58 17.47 0.29
C PRO A 61 9.16 16.11 0.88
N LEU A 62 8.04 15.54 0.39
CA LEU A 62 7.59 14.23 0.86
C LEU A 62 8.51 13.12 0.37
N ARG A 63 8.96 13.16 -0.87
CA ARG A 63 9.90 12.17 -1.42
C ARG A 63 11.21 12.15 -0.61
N ASP A 64 11.70 13.29 -0.19
CA ASP A 64 12.87 13.39 0.69
C ASP A 64 12.64 12.68 2.02
N ILE A 65 11.45 12.84 2.64
CA ILE A 65 11.07 12.11 3.85
C ILE A 65 10.99 10.60 3.58
N LEU A 66 10.40 10.19 2.47
CA LEU A 66 10.29 8.76 2.11
C LEU A 66 11.66 8.09 1.93
N ARG A 67 12.66 8.82 1.45
CA ARG A 67 14.04 8.37 1.25
C ARG A 67 14.92 8.46 2.50
N ASP A 68 14.54 9.29 3.47
CA ASP A 68 15.36 9.55 4.65
C ASP A 68 15.47 8.30 5.51
N THR A 69 16.66 7.68 5.52
CA THR A 69 16.91 6.45 6.26
C THR A 69 16.95 6.63 7.78
N ALA A 70 17.00 7.87 8.26
CA ALA A 70 16.91 8.19 9.69
C ALA A 70 15.46 8.14 10.21
N ILE A 71 14.47 8.14 9.31
CA ILE A 71 13.05 8.10 9.65
C ILE A 71 12.46 6.75 9.24
N THR A 72 12.09 5.93 10.20
CA THR A 72 11.42 4.64 9.92
C THR A 72 9.96 4.88 9.52
N LYS A 73 9.51 4.26 8.44
CA LYS A 73 8.12 4.31 7.97
C LYS A 73 7.40 3.03 8.35
N PHE A 74 6.31 3.17 9.10
CA PHE A 74 5.47 2.05 9.50
C PHE A 74 4.18 2.06 8.70
N LEU A 75 3.83 0.90 8.15
CA LEU A 75 2.54 0.63 7.51
C LEU A 75 1.90 -0.61 8.15
N HIS A 76 0.64 -0.85 7.86
CA HIS A 76 -0.06 -2.09 8.22
C HIS A 76 -0.69 -2.71 6.99
N ALA A 77 -0.29 -3.94 6.63
CA ALA A 77 -0.75 -4.62 5.42
C ALA A 77 -0.51 -3.79 4.15
N GLY A 78 0.63 -3.08 4.11
CA GLY A 78 0.94 -2.01 3.15
C GLY A 78 1.33 -2.49 1.75
N SER A 79 1.16 -3.76 1.40
CA SER A 79 1.58 -4.29 0.09
C SER A 79 0.92 -3.57 -1.09
N GLU A 80 -0.34 -3.16 -0.98
CA GLU A 80 -1.02 -2.39 -2.02
C GLU A 80 -0.61 -0.92 -2.00
N ASP A 81 -0.37 -0.35 -0.81
CA ASP A 81 0.16 1.01 -0.66
C ASP A 81 1.52 1.18 -1.32
N LEU A 82 2.38 0.15 -1.27
CA LEU A 82 3.66 0.17 -1.98
C LEU A 82 3.47 0.33 -3.50
N GLU A 83 2.44 -0.27 -4.08
CA GLU A 83 2.12 -0.08 -5.49
C GLU A 83 1.65 1.36 -5.76
N VAL A 84 0.89 1.96 -4.85
CA VAL A 84 0.50 3.38 -4.92
C VAL A 84 1.72 4.28 -4.89
N PHE A 85 2.66 4.04 -3.97
CA PHE A 85 3.92 4.81 -3.89
C PHE A 85 4.76 4.67 -5.16
N LEU A 86 4.94 3.45 -5.67
CA LEU A 86 5.67 3.21 -6.92
C LEU A 86 5.01 3.91 -8.11
N ASN A 87 3.69 3.81 -8.24
CA ASN A 87 2.97 4.43 -9.34
C ASN A 87 3.00 5.96 -9.27
N THR A 88 2.92 6.53 -8.06
CA THR A 88 2.85 7.98 -7.86
C THR A 88 4.24 8.62 -7.88
N PHE A 89 5.23 7.99 -7.22
CA PHE A 89 6.55 8.60 -6.98
C PHE A 89 7.70 7.87 -7.68
N GLY A 90 7.48 6.66 -8.22
CA GLY A 90 8.52 5.84 -8.82
C GLY A 90 9.49 5.21 -7.80
N GLU A 91 9.16 5.28 -6.51
CA GLU A 91 10.02 4.81 -5.43
C GLU A 91 9.20 4.32 -4.22
N LEU A 92 9.84 3.53 -3.36
CA LEU A 92 9.25 3.03 -2.12
C LEU A 92 9.78 3.78 -0.90
N PRO A 93 8.96 3.91 0.17
CA PRO A 93 9.43 4.39 1.47
C PRO A 93 10.55 3.51 2.02
N GLN A 94 11.62 4.09 2.57
CA GLN A 94 12.76 3.37 3.16
C GLN A 94 13.31 4.10 4.38
N PRO A 95 13.64 3.39 5.49
CA PRO A 95 13.29 2.00 5.78
C PRO A 95 11.79 1.84 6.05
N LEU A 96 11.24 0.71 5.67
CA LEU A 96 9.83 0.38 5.84
C LEU A 96 9.65 -0.85 6.71
N ILE A 97 8.74 -0.77 7.66
CA ILE A 97 8.34 -1.89 8.53
C ILE A 97 6.81 -2.04 8.45
N ASP A 98 6.36 -3.24 8.12
CA ASP A 98 4.93 -3.59 8.11
C ASP A 98 4.54 -4.27 9.42
N THR A 99 3.62 -3.66 10.15
CA THR A 99 3.16 -4.17 11.45
C THR A 99 2.36 -5.47 11.33
N GLN A 100 1.73 -5.76 10.21
CA GLN A 100 1.08 -7.05 9.97
C GLN A 100 2.12 -8.17 9.90
N ILE A 101 3.27 -7.91 9.29
CA ILE A 101 4.39 -8.86 9.27
C ILE A 101 4.96 -9.06 10.67
N LEU A 102 5.23 -7.99 11.42
CA LEU A 102 5.68 -8.11 12.82
C LEU A 102 4.73 -8.96 13.65
N ALA A 103 3.43 -8.70 13.54
CA ALA A 103 2.39 -9.42 14.27
C ALA A 103 2.35 -10.91 13.93
N ALA A 104 2.55 -11.27 12.65
CA ALA A 104 2.60 -12.65 12.20
C ALA A 104 3.77 -13.42 12.84
N PHE A 105 4.94 -12.79 13.00
CA PHE A 105 6.08 -13.37 13.72
C PHE A 105 5.86 -13.50 15.24
N CYS A 106 4.85 -12.79 15.76
CA CYS A 106 4.40 -12.92 17.16
C CYS A 106 3.17 -13.85 17.31
N GLY A 107 2.85 -14.64 16.29
CA GLY A 107 1.80 -15.66 16.34
C GLY A 107 0.39 -15.17 16.01
N ARG A 108 0.22 -13.92 15.53
CA ARG A 108 -1.06 -13.44 15.01
C ARG A 108 -1.30 -13.99 13.58
N PRO A 109 -2.55 -13.97 13.09
CA PRO A 109 -2.84 -14.40 11.71
C PRO A 109 -2.05 -13.62 10.65
N LEU A 110 -1.65 -14.29 9.55
CA LEU A 110 -0.92 -13.64 8.45
C LEU A 110 -1.67 -12.47 7.82
N SER A 111 -3.02 -12.53 7.81
CA SER A 111 -3.90 -11.48 7.31
C SER A 111 -4.59 -10.70 8.42
N TRP A 112 -3.88 -10.49 9.54
CA TRP A 112 -4.45 -9.79 10.69
C TRP A 112 -4.80 -8.36 10.34
N GLY A 113 -6.09 -8.02 10.41
CA GLY A 113 -6.59 -6.71 9.99
C GLY A 113 -6.30 -5.62 11.01
N PHE A 114 -6.17 -4.39 10.53
CA PHE A 114 -5.85 -3.21 11.33
C PHE A 114 -6.82 -3.00 12.50
N ALA A 115 -8.14 -3.10 12.27
CA ALA A 115 -9.12 -2.94 13.33
C ALA A 115 -8.98 -3.98 14.45
N ALA A 116 -8.65 -5.23 14.12
CA ALA A 116 -8.40 -6.27 15.10
C ALA A 116 -7.12 -5.98 15.91
N MET A 117 -6.09 -5.46 15.27
CA MET A 117 -4.87 -5.03 15.93
C MET A 117 -5.13 -3.87 16.90
N VAL A 118 -5.87 -2.86 16.49
CA VAL A 118 -6.21 -1.71 17.34
C VAL A 118 -7.04 -2.16 18.53
N GLU A 119 -8.04 -3.02 18.32
CA GLU A 119 -8.88 -3.55 19.39
C GLU A 119 -8.06 -4.35 20.41
N GLU A 120 -7.17 -5.22 19.97
CA GLU A 120 -6.30 -6.00 20.88
C GLU A 120 -5.37 -5.11 21.72
N PHE A 121 -4.75 -4.09 21.11
CA PHE A 121 -3.76 -3.25 21.80
C PHE A 121 -4.36 -2.09 22.61
N THR A 122 -5.57 -1.63 22.24
CA THR A 122 -6.16 -0.40 22.81
C THR A 122 -7.55 -0.58 23.40
N GLY A 123 -8.24 -1.68 23.07
CA GLY A 123 -9.65 -1.90 23.43
C GLY A 123 -10.64 -1.06 22.61
N VAL A 124 -10.16 -0.32 21.58
CA VAL A 124 -10.99 0.53 20.74
C VAL A 124 -11.49 -0.27 19.53
N ALA A 125 -12.80 -0.30 19.32
CA ALA A 125 -13.40 -0.85 18.10
C ALA A 125 -13.48 0.24 17.00
N LEU A 126 -12.82 0.01 15.87
CA LEU A 126 -12.83 0.93 14.73
C LEU A 126 -13.99 0.62 13.78
N ASP A 127 -14.62 1.67 13.26
CA ASP A 127 -15.59 1.57 12.17
C ASP A 127 -14.86 1.40 10.83
N LYS A 128 -15.32 0.47 10.00
CA LYS A 128 -14.76 0.17 8.67
C LYS A 128 -15.66 0.67 7.52
N SER A 129 -16.69 1.45 7.82
CA SER A 129 -17.72 1.84 6.84
C SER A 129 -17.16 2.63 5.65
N GLU A 130 -16.09 3.38 5.86
CA GLU A 130 -15.51 4.28 4.84
C GLU A 130 -14.43 3.62 3.95
N SER A 131 -13.99 2.40 4.23
CA SER A 131 -12.89 1.72 3.52
C SER A 131 -13.11 1.55 2.01
N ARG A 132 -14.36 1.56 1.54
CA ARG A 132 -14.73 1.35 0.13
C ARG A 132 -15.49 2.53 -0.47
N THR A 133 -15.37 3.70 0.12
CA THR A 133 -15.99 4.92 -0.41
C THR A 133 -15.16 5.51 -1.56
N ASP A 134 -15.70 6.49 -2.26
CA ASP A 134 -14.99 7.17 -3.35
C ASP A 134 -13.98 8.17 -2.79
N TRP A 135 -12.72 7.76 -2.71
CA TRP A 135 -11.62 8.59 -2.23
C TRP A 135 -11.12 9.64 -3.22
N LEU A 136 -11.64 9.62 -4.46
CA LEU A 136 -11.33 10.64 -5.47
C LEU A 136 -12.34 11.78 -5.47
N ALA A 137 -13.53 11.58 -4.92
CA ALA A 137 -14.56 12.62 -4.81
C ALA A 137 -14.12 13.73 -3.84
N ARG A 138 -14.52 14.96 -4.16
CA ARG A 138 -14.26 16.14 -3.31
C ARG A 138 -15.54 16.95 -3.12
N PRO A 139 -15.71 17.55 -1.92
CA PRO A 139 -14.84 17.44 -0.75
C PRO A 139 -14.94 16.04 -0.11
N LEU A 140 -13.88 15.61 0.58
CA LEU A 140 -13.95 14.43 1.45
C LEU A 140 -14.90 14.74 2.61
N THR A 141 -15.68 13.73 3.02
CA THR A 141 -16.57 13.85 4.18
C THR A 141 -15.78 13.88 5.48
N GLU A 142 -16.37 14.42 6.54
CA GLU A 142 -15.79 14.39 7.88
C GLU A 142 -15.51 12.94 8.32
N ARG A 143 -16.44 12.01 8.07
CA ARG A 143 -16.28 10.58 8.35
C ARG A 143 -15.09 9.96 7.62
N GLN A 144 -14.88 10.29 6.35
CA GLN A 144 -13.71 9.84 5.60
C GLN A 144 -12.42 10.38 6.23
N CYS A 145 -12.38 11.65 6.61
CA CYS A 145 -11.22 12.23 7.26
C CYS A 145 -10.93 11.61 8.63
N GLU A 146 -11.95 11.35 9.44
CA GLU A 146 -11.80 10.67 10.74
C GLU A 146 -11.31 9.23 10.55
N TYR A 147 -11.88 8.50 9.60
CA TYR A 147 -11.46 7.15 9.24
C TYR A 147 -9.98 7.12 8.85
N ALA A 148 -9.57 7.95 7.90
CA ALA A 148 -8.20 8.00 7.40
C ALA A 148 -7.20 8.44 8.48
N ALA A 149 -7.58 9.39 9.35
CA ALA A 149 -6.73 9.82 10.46
C ALA A 149 -6.52 8.70 11.48
N ALA A 150 -7.54 7.88 11.74
CA ALA A 150 -7.48 6.76 12.67
C ALA A 150 -6.43 5.71 12.24
N ASP A 151 -6.29 5.45 10.93
CA ASP A 151 -5.37 4.45 10.39
C ASP A 151 -3.91 4.75 10.74
N VAL A 152 -3.51 6.00 10.86
CA VAL A 152 -2.14 6.36 11.28
C VAL A 152 -2.04 6.72 12.76
N TRP A 153 -3.10 7.31 13.34
CA TRP A 153 -3.13 7.69 14.75
C TRP A 153 -2.93 6.50 15.69
N TYR A 154 -3.66 5.41 15.44
CA TYR A 154 -3.54 4.20 16.25
C TYR A 154 -2.32 3.35 15.88
N LEU A 155 -1.86 3.42 14.62
CA LEU A 155 -0.75 2.61 14.14
C LEU A 155 0.55 2.92 14.87
N LEU A 156 0.95 4.18 14.93
CA LEU A 156 2.29 4.56 15.42
C LEU A 156 2.53 4.15 16.88
N PRO A 157 1.62 4.35 17.85
CA PRO A 157 1.81 3.90 19.22
C PRO A 157 1.90 2.37 19.35
N ILE A 158 1.20 1.62 18.48
CA ILE A 158 1.22 0.15 18.50
C ILE A 158 2.56 -0.38 17.98
N THR A 159 3.23 0.32 17.07
CA THR A 159 4.52 -0.10 16.50
C THR A 159 5.56 -0.33 17.58
N THR A 160 5.64 0.55 18.57
CA THR A 160 6.60 0.42 19.68
C THR A 160 6.38 -0.88 20.45
N LYS A 161 5.12 -1.22 20.74
CA LYS A 161 4.77 -2.46 21.46
C LYS A 161 5.10 -3.69 20.63
N LEU A 162 4.74 -3.69 19.33
CA LEU A 162 5.03 -4.80 18.42
C LEU A 162 6.52 -4.99 18.18
N MET A 163 7.29 -3.92 18.06
CA MET A 163 8.75 -4.00 17.91
C MET A 163 9.38 -4.68 19.15
N VAL A 164 8.98 -4.27 20.34
CA VAL A 164 9.45 -4.89 21.60
C VAL A 164 9.05 -6.35 21.68
N GLU A 165 7.80 -6.68 21.34
CA GLU A 165 7.31 -8.07 21.37
C GLU A 165 8.04 -8.95 20.34
N THR A 166 8.27 -8.44 19.13
CA THR A 166 8.98 -9.18 18.08
C THR A 166 10.45 -9.39 18.42
N GLU A 167 11.10 -8.39 19.02
CA GLU A 167 12.47 -8.52 19.53
C GLU A 167 12.56 -9.56 20.64
N ALA A 168 11.65 -9.51 21.61
CA ALA A 168 11.59 -10.48 22.72
C ALA A 168 11.35 -11.92 22.23
N SER A 169 10.64 -12.10 21.12
CA SER A 169 10.44 -13.42 20.49
C SER A 169 11.68 -13.96 19.78
N GLY A 170 12.70 -13.13 19.56
CA GLY A 170 13.90 -13.47 18.78
C GLY A 170 13.72 -13.44 17.26
N TRP A 171 12.55 -13.07 16.76
CA TRP A 171 12.23 -13.08 15.33
C TRP A 171 12.37 -11.74 14.62
N LEU A 172 12.78 -10.67 15.32
CA LEU A 172 12.85 -9.33 14.71
C LEU A 172 13.70 -9.30 13.42
N PRO A 173 14.92 -9.90 13.37
CA PRO A 173 15.69 -9.89 12.12
C PRO A 173 14.95 -10.53 10.95
N ALA A 174 14.28 -11.68 11.17
CA ALA A 174 13.52 -12.38 10.14
C ALA A 174 12.28 -11.57 9.70
N ALA A 175 11.60 -10.91 10.64
CA ALA A 175 10.47 -10.04 10.33
C ALA A 175 10.89 -8.82 9.46
N LEU A 176 12.03 -8.21 9.78
CA LEU A 176 12.59 -7.12 8.99
C LEU A 176 13.03 -7.59 7.59
N ASP A 177 13.57 -8.81 7.48
CA ASP A 177 13.89 -9.42 6.19
C ASP A 177 12.63 -9.65 5.35
N GLU A 178 11.55 -10.13 5.94
CA GLU A 178 10.27 -10.30 5.22
C GLU A 178 9.69 -8.95 4.76
N CYS A 179 9.82 -7.88 5.55
CA CYS A 179 9.45 -6.53 5.11
C CYS A 179 10.27 -6.10 3.88
N ARG A 180 11.57 -6.39 3.84
CA ARG A 180 12.43 -6.11 2.67
C ARG A 180 12.03 -6.95 1.47
N LEU A 181 11.74 -8.23 1.65
CA LEU A 181 11.27 -9.13 0.59
C LEU A 181 9.92 -8.65 0.02
N MET A 182 8.99 -8.19 0.85
CA MET A 182 7.73 -7.61 0.39
C MET A 182 7.99 -6.41 -0.53
N GLN A 183 8.92 -5.51 -0.17
CA GLN A 183 9.30 -4.38 -1.00
C GLN A 183 9.93 -4.81 -2.32
N GLN A 184 10.84 -5.79 -2.29
CA GLN A 184 11.48 -6.32 -3.50
C GLN A 184 10.45 -6.92 -4.45
N ARG A 185 9.51 -7.75 -3.95
CA ARG A 185 8.43 -8.32 -4.77
C ARG A 185 7.57 -7.25 -5.43
N ARG A 186 7.33 -6.12 -4.75
CA ARG A 186 6.57 -5.00 -5.33
C ARG A 186 7.35 -4.20 -6.38
N GLN A 187 8.67 -4.17 -6.30
CA GLN A 187 9.51 -3.55 -7.33
C GLN A 187 9.65 -4.42 -8.58
N GLU A 188 9.41 -5.73 -8.48
CA GLU A 188 9.42 -6.63 -9.61
C GLU A 188 8.25 -6.34 -10.54
N VAL A 189 8.56 -5.96 -11.78
CA VAL A 189 7.55 -5.72 -12.81
C VAL A 189 7.32 -7.05 -13.54
N LEU A 190 6.07 -7.54 -13.48
CA LEU A 190 5.68 -8.74 -14.24
C LEU A 190 5.95 -8.52 -15.74
N ALA A 191 6.82 -9.32 -16.33
CA ALA A 191 7.05 -9.32 -17.76
C ALA A 191 5.78 -9.81 -18.49
N PRO A 192 5.32 -9.12 -19.55
CA PRO A 192 4.09 -9.53 -20.24
C PRO A 192 4.11 -10.97 -20.74
N GLU A 193 5.26 -11.47 -21.16
CA GLU A 193 5.47 -12.87 -21.58
C GLU A 193 5.25 -13.89 -20.47
N ASP A 194 5.34 -13.49 -19.20
CA ASP A 194 5.09 -14.34 -18.03
C ASP A 194 3.66 -14.22 -17.48
N ALA A 195 2.84 -13.30 -18.01
CA ALA A 195 1.49 -13.03 -17.53
C ALA A 195 0.54 -14.23 -17.52
N TRP A 196 0.80 -15.23 -18.36
CA TRP A 196 0.03 -16.46 -18.41
C TRP A 196 0.15 -17.32 -17.15
N ARG A 197 1.22 -17.15 -16.36
CA ARG A 197 1.45 -17.91 -15.12
C ARG A 197 0.47 -17.54 -14.02
N ASP A 198 -0.07 -16.30 -14.06
CA ASP A 198 -1.06 -15.81 -13.10
C ASP A 198 -2.49 -16.20 -13.49
N ILE A 199 -2.69 -16.82 -14.66
CA ILE A 199 -4.00 -17.27 -15.11
C ILE A 199 -4.40 -18.55 -14.40
N THR A 200 -5.55 -18.50 -13.76
CA THR A 200 -6.10 -19.62 -12.99
C THR A 200 -6.19 -20.88 -13.87
N ASN A 201 -5.69 -22.00 -13.34
CA ASN A 201 -5.73 -23.30 -14.03
C ASN A 201 -4.97 -23.41 -15.37
N ALA A 202 -4.08 -22.47 -15.71
CA ALA A 202 -3.26 -22.54 -16.94
C ALA A 202 -2.51 -23.90 -17.09
N TRP A 203 -2.13 -24.52 -15.97
CA TRP A 203 -1.47 -25.80 -15.90
C TRP A 203 -2.28 -26.99 -16.47
N GLN A 204 -3.60 -26.84 -16.62
CA GLN A 204 -4.48 -27.88 -17.20
C GLN A 204 -4.45 -27.89 -18.73
N LEU A 205 -3.91 -26.87 -19.35
CA LEU A 205 -3.89 -26.72 -20.80
C LEU A 205 -2.83 -27.61 -21.46
N ARG A 206 -3.18 -28.13 -22.64
CA ARG A 206 -2.21 -28.85 -23.49
C ARG A 206 -1.21 -27.87 -24.10
N THR A 207 -0.06 -28.34 -24.51
CA THR A 207 1.05 -27.52 -25.01
C THR A 207 0.63 -26.49 -26.06
N ARG A 208 -0.20 -26.85 -27.04
CA ARG A 208 -0.66 -25.90 -28.06
C ARG A 208 -1.60 -24.82 -27.49
N GLN A 209 -2.51 -25.22 -26.62
CA GLN A 209 -3.42 -24.30 -25.94
C GLN A 209 -2.65 -23.35 -25.01
N LEU A 210 -1.65 -23.89 -24.30
CA LEU A 210 -0.81 -23.09 -23.44
C LEU A 210 -0.01 -22.05 -24.24
N ALA A 211 0.50 -22.40 -25.42
CA ALA A 211 1.18 -21.45 -26.31
C ALA A 211 0.24 -20.32 -26.76
N CYS A 212 -1.03 -20.64 -27.09
CA CYS A 212 -2.02 -19.62 -27.40
C CYS A 212 -2.32 -18.72 -26.20
N LEU A 213 -2.48 -19.31 -25.00
CA LEU A 213 -2.71 -18.57 -23.77
C LEU A 213 -1.56 -17.61 -23.46
N GLN A 214 -0.31 -18.03 -23.67
CA GLN A 214 0.87 -17.16 -23.48
C GLN A 214 0.79 -15.90 -24.34
N LEU A 215 0.46 -16.04 -25.62
CA LEU A 215 0.32 -14.90 -26.54
C LEU A 215 -0.85 -13.98 -26.16
N LEU A 216 -1.98 -14.56 -25.78
CA LEU A 216 -3.15 -13.79 -25.38
C LEU A 216 -2.95 -13.07 -24.05
N ALA A 217 -2.32 -13.69 -23.08
CA ALA A 217 -2.02 -13.10 -21.78
C ALA A 217 -1.02 -11.95 -21.92
N ASP A 218 0.04 -12.13 -22.72
CA ASP A 218 1.01 -11.08 -23.06
C ASP A 218 0.30 -9.87 -23.68
N TRP A 219 -0.47 -10.10 -24.73
CA TRP A 219 -1.24 -9.03 -25.40
C TRP A 219 -2.19 -8.33 -24.42
N ARG A 220 -2.94 -9.10 -23.60
CA ARG A 220 -3.90 -8.55 -22.61
C ARG A 220 -3.21 -7.63 -21.62
N LEU A 221 -2.07 -8.05 -21.06
CA LEU A 221 -1.32 -7.25 -20.08
C LEU A 221 -0.76 -5.97 -20.73
N ARG A 222 -0.19 -6.07 -21.94
CA ARG A 222 0.30 -4.88 -22.64
C ARG A 222 -0.83 -3.88 -22.90
N LYS A 223 -2.01 -4.36 -23.33
CA LYS A 223 -3.18 -3.49 -23.56
C LYS A 223 -3.74 -2.89 -22.27
N ALA A 224 -3.74 -3.66 -21.17
CA ALA A 224 -4.15 -3.16 -19.86
C ALA A 224 -3.27 -1.99 -19.41
N ARG A 225 -1.94 -2.13 -19.52
CA ARG A 225 -0.97 -1.08 -19.17
C ARG A 225 -1.03 0.13 -20.10
N GLU A 226 -1.11 -0.11 -21.42
CA GLU A 226 -1.17 0.96 -22.43
C GLU A 226 -2.40 1.86 -22.26
N ARG A 227 -3.55 1.26 -21.92
CA ARG A 227 -4.83 1.96 -21.81
C ARG A 227 -5.24 2.31 -20.38
N ASP A 228 -4.39 1.94 -19.41
CA ASP A 228 -4.73 2.01 -17.99
C ASP A 228 -6.08 1.39 -17.65
N LEU A 229 -6.31 0.15 -18.12
CA LEU A 229 -7.51 -0.62 -17.85
C LEU A 229 -7.18 -1.86 -17.03
N ALA A 230 -8.00 -2.19 -16.04
CA ALA A 230 -7.90 -3.46 -15.36
C ALA A 230 -7.96 -4.62 -16.38
N VAL A 231 -7.15 -5.64 -16.21
CA VAL A 231 -6.97 -6.72 -17.21
C VAL A 231 -8.29 -7.36 -17.65
N ASN A 232 -9.25 -7.50 -16.72
CA ASN A 232 -10.58 -8.03 -17.02
C ASN A 232 -11.48 -7.08 -17.83
N PHE A 233 -11.13 -5.79 -17.92
CA PHE A 233 -11.80 -4.84 -18.80
C PHE A 233 -11.22 -4.84 -20.22
N VAL A 234 -10.02 -5.41 -20.42
CA VAL A 234 -9.49 -5.70 -21.76
C VAL A 234 -10.16 -6.96 -22.29
N VAL A 235 -10.00 -8.07 -21.60
CA VAL A 235 -10.67 -9.36 -21.86
C VAL A 235 -10.79 -10.10 -20.53
N ARG A 236 -11.96 -10.63 -20.23
CA ARG A 236 -12.17 -11.46 -19.04
C ARG A 236 -11.36 -12.73 -19.11
N GLU A 237 -10.83 -13.17 -17.99
CA GLU A 237 -9.99 -14.39 -17.92
C GLU A 237 -10.69 -15.63 -18.46
N GLU A 238 -11.99 -15.77 -18.18
CA GLU A 238 -12.80 -16.88 -18.67
C GLU A 238 -12.83 -17.00 -20.20
N HIS A 239 -12.72 -15.86 -20.92
CA HIS A 239 -12.69 -15.86 -22.38
C HIS A 239 -11.34 -16.30 -22.97
N LEU A 240 -10.27 -16.23 -22.21
CA LEU A 240 -8.95 -16.71 -22.64
C LEU A 240 -8.92 -18.26 -22.75
N TRP A 241 -9.86 -18.93 -22.09
CA TRP A 241 -10.01 -20.39 -22.12
C TRP A 241 -10.77 -20.92 -23.34
N SER A 242 -11.47 -20.03 -24.05
CA SER A 242 -12.34 -20.39 -25.17
C SER A 242 -11.61 -20.52 -26.51
N VAL A 243 -10.25 -20.46 -26.48
CA VAL A 243 -9.40 -20.42 -27.70
C VAL A 243 -8.70 -21.75 -27.92
#